data_725c579dcd40a74b6db9ec19bcf93f48
#
_entry.id   725c579dcd40a74b6db9ec19bcf93f48
#
_cell.length_a   1.000
_cell.length_b   1.000
_cell.length_c   1.000
_cell.angle_alpha   90.00
_cell.angle_beta   90.00
_cell.angle_gamma   90.00
#
_symmetry.space_group_name_H-M   'P 1'
#
loop_
_entity.id
_entity.type
_entity.pdbx_description
1 polymer ?
#
loop_
_entity_poly.entity_id
_entity_poly.type
_entity_poly.pdbx_seq_one_letter_code
_entity_poly.pdbx_strand_id
1 'polypeptide(L)'
;MTERENTKITTNALRAYIMIAVLGVIWVYFHWATDSIFLTPRNLSNLMTQMSVTAILAVGMLMVIVSGNIDLSVGSALGFAGGVAAYAMTMSGWGLPTAVIAAVVVSVAIGVFHGVLIAYLNIPAFIVTLGGLLAWRGGVKWLLGGNTIPVSNETFKAIGNNDLPVSAGWILAAAAILFVLFLAYRKARSVRDYGLGDANYGGELLKAIIPIGGIVAFIWAMNAYHGVPIPVLILLAVALSGGFLTNSTVFGRYLYAIGGNAEAARLSGIDNKRNIVKVYALLGVFTGVAALIFTARVGSAAPDAGVLKELDAIAACVIGGASLMGGRGTIFGACIGALIMASLDNGMSLLNVRDFMQDIIKGSILVAAVGLDMMGRRQT
;
A
#
# COMPACT_ATOMS: atom_id res chain seq x y z
N MET A 1 -27.27 19.88 0.29
CA MET A 1 -26.15 19.30 1.04
C MET A 1 -26.43 19.54 2.52
N THR A 2 -26.64 18.47 3.29
CA THR A 2 -26.99 18.62 4.73
C THR A 2 -25.75 18.99 5.54
N GLU A 3 -25.91 19.68 6.67
CA GLU A 3 -24.81 20.07 7.60
C GLU A 3 -23.89 18.87 7.94
N ARG A 4 -24.43 17.67 8.01
CA ARG A 4 -23.70 16.41 8.24
C ARG A 4 -22.74 16.02 7.09
N GLU A 5 -23.03 16.37 5.84
CA GLU A 5 -22.12 16.11 4.72
C GLU A 5 -20.95 17.09 4.71
N ASN A 6 -21.21 18.37 5.01
CA ASN A 6 -20.15 19.37 5.14
C ASN A 6 -19.17 19.03 6.28
N THR A 7 -19.69 18.53 7.43
CA THR A 7 -18.86 18.16 8.58
C THR A 7 -17.99 16.92 8.27
N LYS A 8 -18.47 15.95 7.47
CA LYS A 8 -17.68 14.77 7.06
C LYS A 8 -16.59 15.11 6.05
N ILE A 9 -16.86 16.03 5.13
CA ILE A 9 -15.86 16.48 4.14
C ILE A 9 -14.74 17.26 4.84
N THR A 10 -15.06 18.12 5.80
CA THR A 10 -14.08 18.87 6.59
C THR A 10 -13.22 17.98 7.48
N THR A 11 -13.79 16.94 8.10
CA THR A 11 -13.02 16.00 8.95
C THR A 11 -12.05 15.10 8.17
N ASN A 12 -12.42 14.64 6.98
CA ASN A 12 -11.54 13.84 6.13
C ASN A 12 -10.38 14.68 5.55
N ALA A 13 -10.67 15.91 5.15
CA ALA A 13 -9.62 16.85 4.70
C ALA A 13 -8.65 17.18 5.84
N LEU A 14 -9.15 17.47 7.03
CA LEU A 14 -8.34 17.77 8.21
C LEU A 14 -7.38 16.62 8.56
N ARG A 15 -7.86 15.36 8.51
CA ARG A 15 -7.01 14.18 8.74
C ARG A 15 -5.89 14.07 7.70
N ALA A 16 -6.17 14.30 6.42
CA ALA A 16 -5.16 14.29 5.38
C ALA A 16 -4.08 15.37 5.61
N TYR A 17 -4.48 16.57 6.02
CA TYR A 17 -3.53 17.64 6.35
C TYR A 17 -2.68 17.29 7.57
N ILE A 18 -3.26 16.70 8.61
CA ILE A 18 -2.52 16.25 9.81
C ILE A 18 -1.47 15.18 9.42
N MET A 19 -1.82 14.20 8.59
CA MET A 19 -0.86 13.19 8.12
C MET A 19 0.29 13.79 7.33
N ILE A 20 0.02 14.73 6.44
CA ILE A 20 1.05 15.44 5.67
C ILE A 20 1.93 16.28 6.60
N ALA A 21 1.35 16.94 7.60
CA ALA A 21 2.12 17.71 8.58
C ALA A 21 3.03 16.80 9.42
N VAL A 22 2.53 15.65 9.89
CA VAL A 22 3.32 14.65 10.61
C VAL A 22 4.47 14.14 9.73
N LEU A 23 4.20 13.81 8.47
CA LEU A 23 5.24 13.40 7.52
C LEU A 23 6.30 14.50 7.35
N GLY A 24 5.88 15.76 7.23
CA GLY A 24 6.79 16.92 7.14
C GLY A 24 7.69 17.04 8.37
N VAL A 25 7.12 16.90 9.58
CA VAL A 25 7.89 16.90 10.84
C VAL A 25 8.91 15.77 10.87
N ILE A 26 8.52 14.55 10.48
CA ILE A 26 9.41 13.40 10.41
C ILE A 26 10.57 13.66 9.42
N TRP A 27 10.28 14.23 8.25
CA TRP A 27 11.29 14.51 7.23
C TRP A 27 12.26 15.60 7.66
N VAL A 28 11.78 16.65 8.31
CA VAL A 28 12.63 17.73 8.86
C VAL A 28 13.51 17.18 9.98
N TYR A 29 12.95 16.39 10.89
CA TYR A 29 13.71 15.76 11.98
C TYR A 29 14.84 14.87 11.45
N PHE A 30 14.53 13.92 10.55
CA PHE A 30 15.55 13.03 10.02
C PHE A 30 16.54 13.75 9.12
N HIS A 31 16.14 14.77 8.39
CA HIS A 31 17.08 15.59 7.60
C HIS A 31 18.11 16.25 8.49
N TRP A 32 17.68 16.85 9.59
CA TRP A 32 18.56 17.43 10.58
C TRP A 32 19.40 16.37 11.31
N ALA A 33 18.82 15.28 11.77
CA ALA A 33 19.49 14.25 12.55
C ALA A 33 20.50 13.41 11.75
N THR A 34 20.38 13.39 10.41
CA THR A 34 21.26 12.64 9.50
C THR A 34 22.24 13.54 8.74
N ASP A 35 22.56 14.73 9.26
CA ASP A 35 23.47 15.70 8.62
C ASP A 35 23.09 15.96 7.14
N SER A 36 21.80 16.21 6.88
CA SER A 36 21.23 16.50 5.57
C SER A 36 21.22 15.33 4.56
N ILE A 37 21.52 14.11 4.98
CA ILE A 37 21.53 12.93 4.10
C ILE A 37 20.11 12.50 3.75
N PHE A 38 19.14 12.59 4.67
CA PHE A 38 17.79 12.05 4.51
C PHE A 38 17.06 12.56 3.26
N LEU A 39 17.12 13.85 2.94
CA LEU A 39 16.46 14.45 1.77
C LEU A 39 17.35 14.49 0.51
N THR A 40 18.48 13.81 0.49
CA THR A 40 19.26 13.69 -0.75
C THR A 40 18.49 12.91 -1.82
N PRO A 41 18.62 13.25 -3.12
CA PRO A 41 17.92 12.56 -4.19
C PRO A 41 18.15 11.04 -4.19
N ARG A 42 19.38 10.61 -3.90
CA ARG A 42 19.73 9.19 -3.76
C ARG A 42 18.92 8.50 -2.67
N ASN A 43 18.85 9.11 -1.48
CA ASN A 43 18.11 8.51 -0.37
C ASN A 43 16.60 8.56 -0.61
N LEU A 44 16.08 9.64 -1.21
CA LEU A 44 14.67 9.72 -1.58
C LEU A 44 14.27 8.63 -2.60
N SER A 45 15.10 8.36 -3.60
CA SER A 45 14.88 7.25 -4.55
C SER A 45 14.84 5.89 -3.83
N ASN A 46 15.80 5.64 -2.92
CA ASN A 46 15.82 4.46 -2.07
C ASN A 46 14.56 4.35 -1.20
N LEU A 47 14.17 5.43 -0.53
CA LEU A 47 12.97 5.51 0.30
C LEU A 47 11.71 5.17 -0.51
N MET A 48 11.56 5.73 -1.70
CA MET A 48 10.41 5.47 -2.58
C MET A 48 10.37 4.01 -3.03
N THR A 49 11.51 3.41 -3.34
CA THR A 49 11.62 1.99 -3.69
C THR A 49 11.23 1.10 -2.51
N GLN A 50 11.71 1.42 -1.29
CA GLN A 50 11.36 0.68 -0.06
C GLN A 50 9.87 0.79 0.25
N MET A 51 9.35 2.02 0.21
CA MET A 51 7.94 2.32 0.43
C MET A 51 7.03 1.52 -0.52
N SER A 52 7.44 1.32 -1.78
CA SER A 52 6.60 0.69 -2.80
C SER A 52 6.10 -0.69 -2.38
N VAL A 53 6.95 -1.51 -1.75
CA VAL A 53 6.57 -2.85 -1.26
C VAL A 53 5.50 -2.74 -0.16
N THR A 54 5.77 -1.95 0.89
CA THR A 54 4.85 -1.77 2.01
C THR A 54 3.54 -1.11 1.56
N ALA A 55 3.59 -0.15 0.63
CA ALA A 55 2.40 0.52 0.12
C ALA A 55 1.53 -0.40 -0.74
N ILE A 56 2.12 -1.26 -1.58
CA ILE A 56 1.35 -2.26 -2.36
C ILE A 56 0.64 -3.23 -1.42
N LEU A 57 1.32 -3.72 -0.37
CA LEU A 57 0.68 -4.54 0.66
C LEU A 57 -0.43 -3.77 1.39
N ALA A 58 -0.20 -2.51 1.74
CA ALA A 58 -1.17 -1.66 2.42
C ALA A 58 -2.41 -1.38 1.56
N VAL A 59 -2.29 -1.26 0.24
CA VAL A 59 -3.45 -1.14 -0.67
C VAL A 59 -4.37 -2.36 -0.58
N GLY A 60 -3.81 -3.56 -0.61
CA GLY A 60 -4.57 -4.80 -0.44
C GLY A 60 -5.11 -4.97 0.98
N MET A 61 -4.27 -4.72 1.97
CA MET A 61 -4.61 -4.80 3.40
C MET A 61 -5.74 -3.84 3.76
N LEU A 62 -5.74 -2.62 3.21
CA LEU A 62 -6.82 -1.66 3.42
C LEU A 62 -8.19 -2.22 3.01
N MET A 63 -8.28 -2.89 1.86
CA MET A 63 -9.54 -3.47 1.40
C MET A 63 -10.03 -4.57 2.33
N VAL A 64 -9.11 -5.37 2.87
CA VAL A 64 -9.40 -6.39 3.87
C VAL A 64 -9.84 -5.74 5.19
N ILE A 65 -9.13 -4.72 5.67
CA ILE A 65 -9.48 -3.99 6.89
C ILE A 65 -10.85 -3.29 6.74
N VAL A 66 -11.10 -2.65 5.61
CA VAL A 66 -12.38 -1.98 5.34
C VAL A 66 -13.54 -2.98 5.35
N SER A 67 -13.33 -4.24 4.97
CA SER A 67 -14.34 -5.30 5.06
C SER A 67 -14.54 -5.86 6.48
N GLY A 68 -13.83 -5.33 7.49
CA GLY A 68 -13.92 -5.77 8.88
C GLY A 68 -13.03 -6.97 9.21
N ASN A 69 -12.03 -7.28 8.39
CA ASN A 69 -11.10 -8.39 8.58
C ASN A 69 -9.65 -7.88 8.69
N ILE A 70 -8.75 -8.74 9.18
CA ILE A 70 -7.31 -8.47 9.26
C ILE A 70 -6.58 -9.69 8.72
N ASP A 71 -5.51 -9.47 7.95
CA ASP A 71 -4.62 -10.54 7.49
C ASP A 71 -3.22 -10.40 8.10
N LEU A 72 -2.85 -11.35 8.95
CA LEU A 72 -1.52 -11.42 9.56
C LEU A 72 -0.52 -12.25 8.76
N SER A 73 -0.96 -12.88 7.67
CA SER A 73 -0.11 -13.80 6.88
C SER A 73 0.57 -13.12 5.71
N VAL A 74 0.18 -11.89 5.35
CA VAL A 74 0.61 -11.22 4.11
C VAL A 74 2.13 -11.12 3.98
N GLY A 75 2.87 -10.93 5.08
CA GLY A 75 4.34 -10.88 5.09
C GLY A 75 4.96 -12.25 4.81
N SER A 76 4.44 -13.31 5.43
CA SER A 76 4.91 -14.69 5.17
C SER A 76 4.50 -15.19 3.78
N ALA A 77 3.31 -14.82 3.31
CA ALA A 77 2.85 -15.10 1.94
C ALA A 77 3.73 -14.40 0.89
N LEU A 78 4.14 -13.14 1.16
CA LEU A 78 5.13 -12.42 0.35
C LEU A 78 6.45 -13.20 0.27
N GLY A 79 6.99 -13.61 1.43
CA GLY A 79 8.23 -14.40 1.49
C GLY A 79 8.12 -15.72 0.72
N PHE A 80 6.98 -16.42 0.86
CA PHE A 80 6.74 -17.70 0.17
C PHE A 80 6.60 -17.50 -1.34
N ALA A 81 5.83 -16.52 -1.81
CA ALA A 81 5.68 -16.23 -3.23
C ALA A 81 7.01 -15.79 -3.88
N GLY A 82 7.79 -14.94 -3.20
CA GLY A 82 9.13 -14.56 -3.64
C GLY A 82 10.10 -15.75 -3.67
N GLY A 83 10.00 -16.64 -2.67
CA GLY A 83 10.72 -17.92 -2.63
C GLY A 83 10.40 -18.82 -3.81
N VAL A 84 9.10 -18.93 -4.18
CA VAL A 84 8.65 -19.69 -5.37
C VAL A 84 9.26 -19.12 -6.65
N ALA A 85 9.26 -17.78 -6.82
CA ALA A 85 9.88 -17.18 -8.00
C ALA A 85 11.38 -17.46 -8.08
N ALA A 86 12.10 -17.27 -6.97
CA ALA A 86 13.56 -17.50 -6.92
C ALA A 86 13.91 -18.98 -7.13
N TYR A 87 13.20 -19.89 -6.47
CA TYR A 87 13.39 -21.33 -6.63
C TYR A 87 13.13 -21.79 -8.06
N ALA A 88 12.02 -21.35 -8.64
CA ALA A 88 11.65 -21.70 -10.02
C ALA A 88 12.70 -21.26 -11.03
N MET A 89 13.23 -20.04 -10.90
CA MET A 89 14.26 -19.52 -11.82
C MET A 89 15.62 -20.17 -11.59
N THR A 90 16.05 -20.33 -10.34
CA THR A 90 17.44 -20.70 -10.02
C THR A 90 17.64 -22.19 -9.92
N MET A 91 16.69 -22.92 -9.29
CA MET A 91 16.80 -24.36 -9.05
C MET A 91 16.11 -25.20 -10.13
N SER A 92 14.98 -24.74 -10.66
CA SER A 92 14.19 -25.49 -11.65
C SER A 92 14.43 -25.03 -13.10
N GLY A 93 15.21 -23.96 -13.31
CA GLY A 93 15.53 -23.44 -14.63
C GLY A 93 14.35 -22.86 -15.42
N TRP A 94 13.29 -22.42 -14.72
CA TRP A 94 12.13 -21.84 -15.39
C TRP A 94 12.46 -20.45 -15.97
N GLY A 95 11.85 -20.14 -17.09
CA GLY A 95 11.92 -18.79 -17.65
C GLY A 95 11.27 -17.74 -16.74
N LEU A 96 11.71 -16.50 -16.87
CA LEU A 96 11.19 -15.38 -16.08
C LEU A 96 9.66 -15.26 -16.11
N PRO A 97 8.94 -15.32 -17.25
CA PRO A 97 7.49 -15.16 -17.25
C PRO A 97 6.77 -16.25 -16.45
N THR A 98 7.22 -17.51 -16.56
CA THR A 98 6.61 -18.63 -15.84
C THR A 98 6.84 -18.53 -14.34
N ALA A 99 8.03 -18.11 -13.90
CA ALA A 99 8.34 -17.90 -12.49
C ALA A 99 7.52 -16.75 -11.87
N VAL A 100 7.35 -15.65 -12.60
CA VAL A 100 6.51 -14.51 -12.20
C VAL A 100 5.05 -14.93 -12.06
N ILE A 101 4.51 -15.65 -13.05
CA ILE A 101 3.13 -16.16 -13.01
C ILE A 101 2.95 -17.11 -11.83
N ALA A 102 3.90 -18.03 -11.62
CA ALA A 102 3.83 -18.99 -10.51
C ALA A 102 3.77 -18.30 -9.14
N ALA A 103 4.59 -17.27 -8.91
CA ALA A 103 4.57 -16.49 -7.68
C ALA A 103 3.22 -15.81 -7.43
N VAL A 104 2.67 -15.18 -8.46
CA VAL A 104 1.36 -14.51 -8.36
C VAL A 104 0.23 -15.53 -8.16
N VAL A 105 0.23 -16.64 -8.90
CA VAL A 105 -0.79 -17.70 -8.77
C VAL A 105 -0.77 -18.31 -7.38
N VAL A 106 0.41 -18.60 -6.83
CA VAL A 106 0.56 -19.14 -5.47
C VAL A 106 0.03 -18.15 -4.44
N SER A 107 0.37 -16.87 -4.57
CA SER A 107 -0.09 -15.82 -3.66
C SER A 107 -1.62 -15.64 -3.73
N VAL A 108 -2.21 -15.68 -4.93
CA VAL A 108 -3.67 -15.65 -5.12
C VAL A 108 -4.32 -16.90 -4.52
N ALA A 109 -3.74 -18.08 -4.71
CA ALA A 109 -4.24 -19.32 -4.13
C ALA A 109 -4.26 -19.28 -2.60
N ILE A 110 -3.22 -18.71 -1.97
CA ILE A 110 -3.17 -18.45 -0.53
C ILE A 110 -4.32 -17.52 -0.12
N GLY A 111 -4.51 -16.41 -0.82
CA GLY A 111 -5.60 -15.48 -0.54
C GLY A 111 -6.97 -16.12 -0.67
N VAL A 112 -7.22 -16.85 -1.77
CA VAL A 112 -8.48 -17.58 -1.97
C VAL A 112 -8.70 -18.62 -0.86
N PHE A 113 -7.67 -19.38 -0.50
CA PHE A 113 -7.73 -20.36 0.58
C PHE A 113 -8.15 -19.70 1.92
N HIS A 114 -7.49 -18.61 2.32
CA HIS A 114 -7.88 -17.88 3.53
C HIS A 114 -9.31 -17.34 3.42
N GLY A 115 -9.66 -16.72 2.30
CA GLY A 115 -10.98 -16.17 2.05
C GLY A 115 -12.09 -17.21 2.15
N VAL A 116 -11.85 -18.44 1.66
CA VAL A 116 -12.80 -19.56 1.76
C VAL A 116 -12.97 -20.03 3.21
N LEU A 117 -11.88 -20.20 3.96
CA LEU A 117 -11.94 -20.61 5.36
C LEU A 117 -12.72 -19.58 6.21
N ILE A 118 -12.49 -18.30 5.97
CA ILE A 118 -13.16 -17.22 6.69
C ILE A 118 -14.64 -17.14 6.30
N ALA A 119 -14.93 -17.14 4.99
CA ALA A 119 -16.27 -16.85 4.51
C ALA A 119 -17.24 -18.03 4.60
N TYR A 120 -16.77 -19.24 4.34
CA TYR A 120 -17.63 -20.43 4.25
C TYR A 120 -17.57 -21.32 5.50
N LEU A 121 -16.40 -21.42 6.14
CA LEU A 121 -16.27 -22.16 7.41
C LEU A 121 -16.49 -21.26 8.64
N ASN A 122 -16.68 -19.94 8.43
CA ASN A 122 -16.90 -18.94 9.49
C ASN A 122 -15.79 -18.95 10.58
N ILE A 123 -14.56 -19.31 10.20
CA ILE A 123 -13.42 -19.24 11.10
C ILE A 123 -13.00 -17.77 11.20
N PRO A 124 -12.79 -17.21 12.40
CA PRO A 124 -12.36 -15.82 12.55
C PRO A 124 -11.10 -15.53 11.71
N ALA A 125 -11.11 -14.41 10.99
CA ALA A 125 -10.01 -14.05 10.07
C ALA A 125 -8.65 -14.01 10.76
N PHE A 126 -8.60 -13.48 11.99
CA PHE A 126 -7.40 -13.47 12.81
C PHE A 126 -6.80 -14.87 13.03
N ILE A 127 -7.64 -15.89 13.31
CA ILE A 127 -7.16 -17.26 13.53
C ILE A 127 -6.64 -17.88 12.23
N VAL A 128 -7.38 -17.73 11.13
CA VAL A 128 -6.98 -18.24 9.81
C VAL A 128 -5.64 -17.65 9.39
N THR A 129 -5.50 -16.35 9.49
CA THR A 129 -4.31 -15.64 9.01
C THR A 129 -3.12 -15.78 9.95
N LEU A 130 -3.34 -15.94 11.26
CA LEU A 130 -2.27 -16.30 12.20
C LEU A 130 -1.74 -17.71 11.91
N GLY A 131 -2.64 -18.68 11.67
CA GLY A 131 -2.26 -20.01 11.18
C GLY A 131 -1.51 -19.93 9.84
N GLY A 132 -1.98 -19.08 8.93
CA GLY A 132 -1.34 -18.80 7.65
C GLY A 132 0.06 -18.19 7.80
N LEU A 133 0.25 -17.26 8.74
CA LEU A 133 1.56 -16.68 9.05
C LEU A 133 2.58 -17.78 9.36
N LEU A 134 2.23 -18.71 10.22
CA LEU A 134 3.11 -19.82 10.60
C LEU A 134 3.30 -20.82 9.44
N ALA A 135 2.22 -21.18 8.77
CA ALA A 135 2.24 -22.16 7.67
C ALA A 135 3.10 -21.67 6.50
N TRP A 136 2.89 -20.46 6.02
CA TRP A 136 3.66 -19.92 4.88
C TRP A 136 5.09 -19.55 5.28
N ARG A 137 5.33 -19.16 6.52
CA ARG A 137 6.69 -19.02 7.09
C ARG A 137 7.42 -20.37 7.12
N GLY A 138 6.75 -21.42 7.54
CA GLY A 138 7.27 -22.78 7.44
C GLY A 138 7.47 -23.22 6.00
N GLY A 139 6.52 -22.89 5.13
CA GLY A 139 6.57 -23.19 3.70
C GLY A 139 7.75 -22.59 2.98
N VAL A 140 8.10 -21.32 3.23
CA VAL A 140 9.29 -20.70 2.63
C VAL A 140 10.57 -21.37 3.13
N LYS A 141 10.66 -21.66 4.44
CA LYS A 141 11.82 -22.39 5.01
C LYS A 141 11.99 -23.77 4.40
N TRP A 142 10.91 -24.51 4.24
CA TRP A 142 10.91 -25.82 3.59
C TRP A 142 11.32 -25.73 2.12
N LEU A 143 10.74 -24.80 1.35
CA LEU A 143 11.02 -24.62 -0.08
C LEU A 143 12.49 -24.26 -0.33
N LEU A 144 13.06 -23.40 0.51
CA LEU A 144 14.43 -22.92 0.37
C LEU A 144 15.45 -23.84 1.08
N GLY A 145 15.01 -24.91 1.77
CA GLY A 145 15.89 -25.78 2.56
C GLY A 145 16.63 -25.04 3.67
N GLY A 146 16.06 -23.97 4.21
CA GLY A 146 16.68 -23.11 5.22
C GLY A 146 17.77 -22.16 4.70
N ASN A 147 18.08 -22.16 3.40
CA ASN A 147 19.15 -21.39 2.78
C ASN A 147 18.60 -20.16 2.04
N THR A 148 19.45 -19.18 1.79
CA THR A 148 19.15 -18.07 0.89
C THR A 148 19.49 -18.46 -0.54
N ILE A 149 18.51 -18.31 -1.45
CA ILE A 149 18.68 -18.58 -2.88
C ILE A 149 18.90 -17.23 -3.61
N PRO A 150 20.10 -16.98 -4.17
CA PRO A 150 20.35 -15.79 -4.96
C PRO A 150 19.62 -15.88 -6.30
N VAL A 151 19.16 -14.74 -6.81
CA VAL A 151 18.56 -14.63 -8.14
C VAL A 151 19.55 -13.92 -9.06
N SER A 152 20.03 -14.65 -10.09
CA SER A 152 21.03 -14.14 -11.03
C SER A 152 20.41 -13.48 -12.28
N ASN A 153 19.09 -13.60 -12.49
CA ASN A 153 18.42 -13.05 -13.67
C ASN A 153 18.37 -11.52 -13.61
N GLU A 154 19.12 -10.84 -14.45
CA GLU A 154 19.22 -9.37 -14.48
C GLU A 154 17.89 -8.70 -14.83
N THR A 155 17.10 -9.29 -15.74
CA THR A 155 15.76 -8.76 -16.07
C THR A 155 14.80 -8.82 -14.91
N PHE A 156 14.89 -9.86 -14.07
CA PHE A 156 14.11 -9.93 -12.83
C PHE A 156 14.58 -8.87 -11.82
N LYS A 157 15.89 -8.73 -11.60
CA LYS A 157 16.44 -7.71 -10.70
C LYS A 157 16.03 -6.29 -11.12
N ALA A 158 15.91 -6.06 -12.44
CA ALA A 158 15.48 -4.77 -12.99
C ALA A 158 14.10 -4.34 -12.49
N ILE A 159 13.20 -5.28 -12.17
CA ILE A 159 11.86 -4.98 -11.60
C ILE A 159 11.99 -4.23 -10.26
N GLY A 160 13.01 -4.54 -9.47
CA GLY A 160 13.22 -3.97 -8.15
C GLY A 160 14.25 -2.85 -8.06
N ASN A 161 15.15 -2.72 -9.04
CA ASN A 161 16.35 -1.89 -8.93
C ASN A 161 16.56 -0.91 -10.09
N ASN A 162 15.83 -1.03 -11.20
CA ASN A 162 15.98 -0.11 -12.31
C ASN A 162 15.08 1.11 -12.18
N ASP A 163 15.54 2.20 -12.80
CA ASP A 163 14.85 3.46 -12.89
C ASP A 163 14.43 3.73 -14.34
N LEU A 164 13.36 4.50 -14.52
CA LEU A 164 13.01 5.05 -15.83
C LEU A 164 14.03 6.13 -16.25
N PRO A 165 14.34 6.24 -17.55
CA PRO A 165 15.13 7.34 -18.06
C PRO A 165 14.54 8.70 -17.67
N VAL A 166 15.39 9.70 -17.40
CA VAL A 166 15.01 11.06 -17.01
C VAL A 166 13.96 11.67 -17.95
N SER A 167 14.11 11.45 -19.27
CA SER A 167 13.13 11.90 -20.26
C SER A 167 11.74 11.28 -20.06
N ALA A 168 11.67 10.00 -19.77
CA ALA A 168 10.41 9.32 -19.49
C ALA A 168 9.78 9.81 -18.17
N GLY A 169 10.59 10.16 -17.17
CA GLY A 169 10.11 10.81 -15.94
C GLY A 169 9.36 12.12 -16.22
N TRP A 170 9.91 12.98 -17.08
CA TRP A 170 9.26 14.24 -17.48
C TRP A 170 7.99 14.02 -18.33
N ILE A 171 7.97 13.00 -19.18
CA ILE A 171 6.75 12.63 -19.94
C ILE A 171 5.65 12.19 -18.97
N LEU A 172 6.00 11.37 -17.94
CA LEU A 172 5.06 11.00 -16.88
C LEU A 172 4.54 12.21 -16.10
N ALA A 173 5.43 13.17 -15.76
CA ALA A 173 5.02 14.41 -15.11
C ALA A 173 4.01 15.16 -15.96
N ALA A 174 4.31 15.36 -17.25
CA ALA A 174 3.41 16.05 -18.16
C ALA A 174 2.05 15.34 -18.27
N ALA A 175 2.04 14.02 -18.41
CA ALA A 175 0.80 13.23 -18.45
C ALA A 175 -0.01 13.35 -17.14
N ALA A 176 0.65 13.27 -15.98
CA ALA A 176 0.00 13.42 -14.67
C ALA A 176 -0.55 14.85 -14.47
N ILE A 177 0.19 15.88 -14.87
CA ILE A 177 -0.26 17.28 -14.80
C ILE A 177 -1.48 17.48 -15.71
N LEU A 178 -1.43 17.02 -16.94
CA LEU A 178 -2.57 17.08 -17.86
C LEU A 178 -3.80 16.36 -17.29
N PHE A 179 -3.60 15.22 -16.65
CA PHE A 179 -4.69 14.50 -15.99
C PHE A 179 -5.29 15.28 -14.82
N VAL A 180 -4.46 15.90 -13.97
CA VAL A 180 -4.94 16.78 -12.87
C VAL A 180 -5.73 17.97 -13.42
N LEU A 181 -5.24 18.62 -14.46
CA LEU A 181 -5.92 19.73 -15.12
C LEU A 181 -7.25 19.29 -15.75
N PHE A 182 -7.27 18.11 -16.38
CA PHE A 182 -8.49 17.53 -16.93
C PHE A 182 -9.53 17.24 -15.85
N LEU A 183 -9.12 16.71 -14.69
CA LEU A 183 -10.03 16.49 -13.56
C LEU A 183 -10.57 17.80 -13.00
N ALA A 184 -9.73 18.83 -12.86
CA ALA A 184 -10.14 20.16 -12.42
C ALA A 184 -11.16 20.78 -13.39
N TYR A 185 -10.88 20.69 -14.70
CA TYR A 185 -11.79 21.13 -15.74
C TYR A 185 -13.14 20.39 -15.70
N ARG A 186 -13.10 19.05 -15.66
CA ARG A 186 -14.33 18.21 -15.56
C ARG A 186 -15.15 18.58 -14.33
N LYS A 187 -14.52 18.79 -13.20
CA LYS A 187 -15.19 19.14 -11.94
C LYS A 187 -15.87 20.51 -12.05
N ALA A 188 -15.17 21.51 -12.56
CA ALA A 188 -15.75 22.85 -12.78
C ALA A 188 -16.92 22.81 -13.76
N ARG A 189 -16.79 22.04 -14.86
CA ARG A 189 -17.84 21.86 -15.86
C ARG A 189 -19.07 21.14 -15.29
N SER A 190 -18.85 20.12 -14.47
CA SER A 190 -19.93 19.32 -13.85
C SER A 190 -20.85 20.19 -12.97
N VAL A 191 -20.30 21.18 -12.25
CA VAL A 191 -21.10 22.12 -11.43
C VAL A 191 -22.11 22.85 -12.31
N ARG A 192 -21.69 23.32 -13.50
CA ARG A 192 -22.55 23.99 -14.46
C ARG A 192 -23.56 23.03 -15.09
N ASP A 193 -23.10 21.86 -15.55
CA ASP A 193 -23.94 20.89 -16.28
C ASP A 193 -25.07 20.32 -15.40
N TYR A 194 -24.87 20.26 -14.07
CA TYR A 194 -25.91 19.85 -13.10
C TYR A 194 -26.70 21.03 -12.49
N GLY A 195 -26.51 22.25 -12.98
CA GLY A 195 -27.26 23.42 -12.50
C GLY A 195 -26.97 23.80 -11.04
N LEU A 196 -25.79 23.43 -10.51
CA LEU A 196 -25.40 23.70 -9.12
C LEU A 196 -24.74 25.09 -8.94
N GLY A 197 -24.67 25.89 -9.98
CA GLY A 197 -24.09 27.24 -10.00
C GLY A 197 -23.17 27.46 -11.21
N ASP A 198 -22.50 28.62 -11.22
CA ASP A 198 -21.54 28.95 -12.27
C ASP A 198 -20.25 28.13 -12.14
N ALA A 199 -19.67 27.76 -13.28
CA ALA A 199 -18.43 27.00 -13.33
C ALA A 199 -17.26 27.86 -12.83
N ASN A 200 -16.74 27.54 -11.65
CA ASN A 200 -15.56 28.23 -11.08
C ASN A 200 -14.26 27.54 -11.54
N TYR A 201 -13.89 27.76 -12.80
CA TYR A 201 -12.64 27.22 -13.36
C TYR A 201 -11.39 27.75 -12.62
N GLY A 202 -11.38 29.05 -12.26
CA GLY A 202 -10.25 29.65 -11.55
C GLY A 202 -10.02 29.04 -10.18
N GLY A 203 -11.09 28.81 -9.41
CA GLY A 203 -10.99 28.18 -8.09
C GLY A 203 -10.54 26.70 -8.14
N GLU A 204 -11.00 25.94 -9.13
CA GLU A 204 -10.54 24.54 -9.28
C GLU A 204 -9.10 24.47 -9.84
N LEU A 205 -8.70 25.42 -10.68
CA LEU A 205 -7.31 25.55 -11.14
C LEU A 205 -6.36 25.91 -9.99
N LEU A 206 -6.77 26.81 -9.11
CA LEU A 206 -5.99 27.17 -7.91
C LEU A 206 -5.76 25.97 -6.99
N LYS A 207 -6.78 25.12 -6.80
CA LYS A 207 -6.65 23.87 -6.04
C LYS A 207 -5.71 22.85 -6.71
N ALA A 208 -5.57 22.89 -8.03
CA ALA A 208 -4.68 22.00 -8.79
C ALA A 208 -3.19 22.37 -8.63
N ILE A 209 -2.85 23.59 -8.18
CA ILE A 209 -1.46 24.04 -8.01
C ILE A 209 -0.70 23.13 -7.02
N ILE A 210 -1.32 22.75 -5.90
CA ILE A 210 -0.67 21.92 -4.88
C ILE A 210 -0.29 20.54 -5.43
N PRO A 211 -1.21 19.75 -6.00
CA PRO A 211 -0.83 18.45 -6.57
C PRO A 211 0.13 18.58 -7.76
N ILE A 212 0.02 19.62 -8.59
CA ILE A 212 0.96 19.86 -9.69
C ILE A 212 2.35 20.16 -9.12
N GLY A 213 2.47 21.02 -8.12
CA GLY A 213 3.74 21.33 -7.45
C GLY A 213 4.36 20.07 -6.84
N GLY A 214 3.55 19.21 -6.22
CA GLY A 214 3.99 17.92 -5.68
C GLY A 214 4.51 16.98 -6.77
N ILE A 215 3.83 16.87 -7.91
CA ILE A 215 4.28 16.05 -9.06
C ILE A 215 5.63 16.55 -9.59
N VAL A 216 5.75 17.86 -9.81
CA VAL A 216 6.99 18.47 -10.33
C VAL A 216 8.14 18.25 -9.34
N ALA A 217 7.92 18.51 -8.05
CA ALA A 217 8.95 18.34 -7.01
C ALA A 217 9.39 16.88 -6.91
N PHE A 218 8.44 15.93 -6.95
CA PHE A 218 8.72 14.49 -6.91
C PHE A 218 9.56 14.06 -8.13
N ILE A 219 9.13 14.40 -9.34
CA ILE A 219 9.86 14.01 -10.56
C ILE A 219 11.23 14.68 -10.63
N TRP A 220 11.32 15.95 -10.19
CA TRP A 220 12.60 16.64 -10.12
C TRP A 220 13.57 15.93 -9.15
N ALA A 221 13.10 15.55 -7.96
CA ALA A 221 13.91 14.83 -6.98
C ALA A 221 14.37 13.45 -7.48
N MET A 222 13.48 12.70 -8.15
CA MET A 222 13.83 11.40 -8.71
C MET A 222 14.81 11.52 -9.88
N ASN A 223 14.58 12.47 -10.81
CA ASN A 223 15.44 12.72 -11.96
C ASN A 223 16.80 13.31 -11.57
N ALA A 224 16.95 13.91 -10.39
CA ALA A 224 18.23 14.37 -9.86
C ALA A 224 19.18 13.23 -9.44
N TYR A 225 18.68 11.97 -9.41
CA TYR A 225 19.51 10.79 -9.17
C TYR A 225 19.63 9.93 -10.44
N HIS A 226 18.70 9.02 -10.72
CA HIS A 226 18.72 8.16 -11.91
C HIS A 226 17.40 8.16 -12.69
N GLY A 227 16.36 8.78 -12.14
CA GLY A 227 15.01 8.78 -12.67
C GLY A 227 13.99 8.17 -11.71
N VAL A 228 12.80 7.86 -12.21
CA VAL A 228 11.72 7.31 -11.39
C VAL A 228 11.90 5.80 -11.23
N PRO A 229 12.01 5.25 -10.00
CA PRO A 229 12.14 3.82 -9.80
C PRO A 229 10.97 3.02 -10.37
N ILE A 230 11.23 1.90 -11.03
CA ILE A 230 10.18 1.00 -11.57
C ILE A 230 9.21 0.55 -10.47
N PRO A 231 9.64 0.20 -9.23
CA PRO A 231 8.72 -0.13 -8.14
C PRO A 231 7.67 0.94 -7.85
N VAL A 232 8.03 2.23 -8.01
CA VAL A 232 7.09 3.35 -7.80
C VAL A 232 6.01 3.38 -8.88
N LEU A 233 6.34 3.04 -10.12
CA LEU A 233 5.35 2.97 -11.21
C LEU A 233 4.38 1.80 -10.99
N ILE A 234 4.89 0.66 -10.53
CA ILE A 234 4.06 -0.50 -10.18
C ILE A 234 3.14 -0.13 -9.01
N LEU A 235 3.68 0.55 -7.97
CA LEU A 235 2.87 1.07 -6.87
C LEU A 235 1.78 2.03 -7.39
N LEU A 236 2.12 2.96 -8.28
CA LEU A 236 1.15 3.89 -8.85
C LEU A 236 0.02 3.15 -9.58
N ALA A 237 0.34 2.16 -10.39
CA ALA A 237 -0.65 1.32 -11.07
C ALA A 237 -1.54 0.56 -10.08
N VAL A 238 -0.96 -0.01 -9.01
CA VAL A 238 -1.69 -0.71 -7.94
C VAL A 238 -2.57 0.27 -7.15
N ALA A 239 -2.05 1.44 -6.77
CA ALA A 239 -2.81 2.45 -6.03
C ALA A 239 -3.98 3.02 -6.85
N LEU A 240 -3.78 3.28 -8.14
CA LEU A 240 -4.85 3.72 -9.04
C LEU A 240 -5.91 2.64 -9.22
N SER A 241 -5.52 1.38 -9.45
CA SER A 241 -6.45 0.26 -9.54
C SER A 241 -7.21 0.03 -8.24
N GLY A 242 -6.52 0.08 -7.10
CA GLY A 242 -7.13 0.00 -5.78
C GLY A 242 -8.11 1.15 -5.51
N GLY A 243 -7.72 2.37 -5.86
CA GLY A 243 -8.58 3.56 -5.76
C GLY A 243 -9.83 3.44 -6.65
N PHE A 244 -9.67 2.96 -7.88
CA PHE A 244 -10.80 2.69 -8.78
C PHE A 244 -11.72 1.60 -8.22
N LEU A 245 -11.18 0.49 -7.76
CA LEU A 245 -11.94 -0.62 -7.18
C LEU A 245 -12.74 -0.18 -5.95
N THR A 246 -12.14 0.60 -5.06
CA THR A 246 -12.79 1.02 -3.81
C THR A 246 -13.82 2.13 -4.02
N ASN A 247 -13.53 3.13 -4.86
CA ASN A 247 -14.36 4.32 -4.98
C ASN A 247 -15.39 4.27 -6.11
N SER A 248 -15.09 3.52 -7.21
CA SER A 248 -15.87 3.61 -8.44
C SER A 248 -16.68 2.35 -8.75
N THR A 249 -16.44 1.23 -8.05
CA THR A 249 -17.09 -0.05 -8.34
C THR A 249 -18.14 -0.44 -7.31
N VAL A 250 -19.05 -1.33 -7.71
CA VAL A 250 -20.02 -1.98 -6.80
C VAL A 250 -19.30 -2.80 -5.74
N PHE A 251 -18.19 -3.46 -6.12
CA PHE A 251 -17.38 -4.24 -5.21
C PHE A 251 -16.85 -3.41 -4.04
N GLY A 252 -16.29 -2.23 -4.32
CA GLY A 252 -15.82 -1.32 -3.27
C GLY A 252 -16.97 -0.91 -2.33
N ARG A 253 -18.11 -0.49 -2.87
CA ARG A 253 -19.27 -0.15 -2.03
C ARG A 253 -19.70 -1.29 -1.12
N TYR A 254 -19.65 -2.53 -1.61
CA TYR A 254 -19.98 -3.71 -0.81
C TYR A 254 -18.98 -3.95 0.30
N LEU A 255 -17.68 -3.75 0.08
CA LEU A 255 -16.67 -3.87 1.14
C LEU A 255 -16.90 -2.89 2.29
N TYR A 256 -17.18 -1.62 1.98
CA TYR A 256 -17.50 -0.62 3.01
C TYR A 256 -18.82 -0.92 3.73
N ALA A 257 -19.82 -1.43 3.03
CA ALA A 257 -21.09 -1.83 3.64
C ALA A 257 -20.91 -3.03 4.58
N ILE A 258 -20.19 -4.07 4.15
CA ILE A 258 -19.90 -5.27 4.96
C ILE A 258 -19.15 -4.89 6.23
N GLY A 259 -18.08 -4.09 6.11
CA GLY A 259 -17.31 -3.68 7.27
C GLY A 259 -18.03 -2.66 8.18
N GLY A 260 -19.02 -1.93 7.65
CA GLY A 260 -19.87 -1.05 8.45
C GLY A 260 -20.88 -1.81 9.30
N ASN A 261 -21.60 -2.73 8.69
CA ASN A 261 -22.52 -3.66 9.34
C ASN A 261 -22.79 -4.87 8.43
N ALA A 262 -22.12 -5.98 8.70
CA ALA A 262 -22.21 -7.19 7.90
C ALA A 262 -23.62 -7.78 7.83
N GLU A 263 -24.40 -7.68 8.92
CA GLU A 263 -25.77 -8.19 8.95
C GLU A 263 -26.72 -7.31 8.13
N ALA A 264 -26.62 -6.00 8.26
CA ALA A 264 -27.43 -5.07 7.44
C ALA A 264 -27.07 -5.21 5.93
N ALA A 265 -25.79 -5.40 5.60
CA ALA A 265 -25.35 -5.67 4.24
C ALA A 265 -25.98 -6.96 3.69
N ARG A 266 -25.99 -8.05 4.48
CA ARG A 266 -26.61 -9.32 4.13
C ARG A 266 -28.12 -9.17 3.89
N LEU A 267 -28.82 -8.48 4.77
CA LEU A 267 -30.25 -8.22 4.65
C LEU A 267 -30.59 -7.35 3.43
N SER A 268 -29.64 -6.52 2.98
CA SER A 268 -29.74 -5.72 1.75
C SER A 268 -29.40 -6.51 0.48
N GLY A 269 -29.21 -7.84 0.58
CA GLY A 269 -28.94 -8.72 -0.57
C GLY A 269 -27.47 -8.79 -0.98
N ILE A 270 -26.53 -8.26 -0.20
CA ILE A 270 -25.11 -8.36 -0.49
C ILE A 270 -24.60 -9.76 -0.11
N ASP A 271 -23.95 -10.45 -1.06
CA ASP A 271 -23.31 -11.73 -0.79
C ASP A 271 -21.93 -11.49 -0.08
N ASN A 272 -21.97 -11.41 1.24
CA ASN A 272 -20.77 -11.17 2.06
C ASN A 272 -19.70 -12.23 1.80
N LYS A 273 -20.09 -13.52 1.66
CA LYS A 273 -19.13 -14.64 1.51
C LYS A 273 -18.31 -14.47 0.25
N ARG A 274 -18.96 -14.25 -0.89
CA ARG A 274 -18.25 -14.06 -2.16
C ARG A 274 -17.38 -12.82 -2.16
N ASN A 275 -17.81 -11.72 -1.52
CA ASN A 275 -17.02 -10.50 -1.46
C ASN A 275 -15.79 -10.66 -0.56
N ILE A 276 -15.88 -11.42 0.54
CA ILE A 276 -14.72 -11.74 1.39
C ILE A 276 -13.71 -12.60 0.63
N VAL A 277 -14.12 -13.64 -0.11
CA VAL A 277 -13.18 -14.42 -0.94
C VAL A 277 -12.51 -13.56 -1.99
N LYS A 278 -13.27 -12.68 -2.67
CA LYS A 278 -12.71 -11.77 -3.69
C LYS A 278 -11.67 -10.81 -3.10
N VAL A 279 -11.91 -10.23 -1.94
CA VAL A 279 -10.96 -9.27 -1.34
C VAL A 279 -9.68 -9.96 -0.89
N TYR A 280 -9.75 -11.19 -0.36
CA TYR A 280 -8.56 -11.97 -0.03
C TYR A 280 -7.80 -12.44 -1.28
N ALA A 281 -8.50 -12.83 -2.34
CA ALA A 281 -7.87 -13.13 -3.64
C ALA A 281 -7.14 -11.91 -4.20
N LEU A 282 -7.75 -10.73 -4.11
CA LEU A 282 -7.13 -9.47 -4.55
C LEU A 282 -5.93 -9.08 -3.69
N LEU A 283 -6.00 -9.27 -2.37
CA LEU A 283 -4.84 -9.15 -1.48
C LEU A 283 -3.72 -10.09 -1.95
N GLY A 284 -4.07 -11.34 -2.33
CA GLY A 284 -3.12 -12.28 -2.91
C GLY A 284 -2.43 -11.75 -4.18
N VAL A 285 -3.17 -11.11 -5.09
CA VAL A 285 -2.57 -10.46 -6.29
C VAL A 285 -1.55 -9.41 -5.87
N PHE A 286 -1.92 -8.48 -4.99
CA PHE A 286 -1.02 -7.40 -4.55
C PHE A 286 0.18 -7.95 -3.76
N THR A 287 -0.03 -8.98 -2.94
CA THR A 287 1.05 -9.66 -2.23
C THR A 287 2.03 -10.31 -3.20
N GLY A 288 1.55 -10.97 -4.26
CA GLY A 288 2.39 -11.54 -5.32
C GLY A 288 3.24 -10.46 -6.03
N VAL A 289 2.62 -9.33 -6.39
CA VAL A 289 3.34 -8.20 -7.00
C VAL A 289 4.39 -7.63 -6.03
N ALA A 290 4.04 -7.42 -4.76
CA ALA A 290 4.97 -6.95 -3.74
C ALA A 290 6.14 -7.94 -3.51
N ALA A 291 5.86 -9.25 -3.56
CA ALA A 291 6.86 -10.32 -3.43
C ALA A 291 7.91 -10.27 -4.55
N LEU A 292 7.46 -10.07 -5.79
CA LEU A 292 8.37 -9.95 -6.94
C LEU A 292 9.28 -8.73 -6.81
N ILE A 293 8.74 -7.56 -6.45
CA ILE A 293 9.52 -6.34 -6.24
C ILE A 293 10.51 -6.53 -5.08
N PHE A 294 10.04 -7.09 -3.96
CA PHE A 294 10.88 -7.33 -2.77
C PHE A 294 12.06 -8.24 -3.11
N THR A 295 11.78 -9.42 -3.71
CA THR A 295 12.80 -10.41 -4.08
C THR A 295 13.76 -9.88 -5.15
N ALA A 296 13.24 -9.14 -6.14
CA ALA A 296 14.06 -8.51 -7.18
C ALA A 296 14.99 -7.45 -6.59
N ARG A 297 14.49 -6.63 -5.66
CA ARG A 297 15.27 -5.58 -4.98
C ARG A 297 16.38 -6.16 -4.11
N VAL A 298 16.08 -7.19 -3.34
CA VAL A 298 17.07 -7.87 -2.46
C VAL A 298 18.04 -8.71 -3.29
N GLY A 299 17.63 -9.15 -4.49
CA GLY A 299 18.41 -10.03 -5.36
C GLY A 299 18.50 -11.48 -4.87
N SER A 300 17.67 -11.84 -3.88
CA SER A 300 17.64 -13.19 -3.30
C SER A 300 16.32 -13.44 -2.59
N ALA A 301 15.99 -14.72 -2.38
CA ALA A 301 14.94 -15.17 -1.48
C ALA A 301 15.57 -15.78 -0.23
N ALA A 302 15.20 -15.27 0.94
CA ALA A 302 15.67 -15.74 2.24
C ALA A 302 14.52 -16.35 3.06
N PRO A 303 14.80 -17.28 3.98
CA PRO A 303 13.78 -17.93 4.82
C PRO A 303 13.00 -16.97 5.73
N ASP A 304 13.57 -15.82 6.04
CA ASP A 304 13.00 -14.74 6.86
C ASP A 304 12.40 -13.58 6.04
N ALA A 305 12.39 -13.71 4.69
CA ALA A 305 11.83 -12.70 3.81
C ALA A 305 10.39 -12.32 4.23
N GLY A 306 10.12 -11.02 4.28
CA GLY A 306 8.81 -10.48 4.63
C GLY A 306 8.43 -10.54 6.12
N VAL A 307 9.36 -10.82 7.04
CA VAL A 307 9.11 -10.75 8.49
C VAL A 307 8.65 -9.35 8.87
N LEU A 308 7.58 -9.24 9.68
CA LEU A 308 6.94 -8.01 10.16
C LEU A 308 6.31 -7.13 9.07
N LYS A 309 6.34 -7.52 7.78
CA LYS A 309 5.71 -6.72 6.70
C LYS A 309 4.18 -6.66 6.81
N GLU A 310 3.55 -7.65 7.44
CA GLU A 310 2.14 -7.62 7.83
C GLU A 310 1.84 -6.48 8.79
N LEU A 311 2.68 -6.28 9.80
CA LEU A 311 2.52 -5.20 10.78
C LEU A 311 2.79 -3.83 10.16
N ASP A 312 3.81 -3.71 9.29
CA ASP A 312 4.08 -2.48 8.54
C ASP A 312 2.88 -2.09 7.66
N ALA A 313 2.23 -3.07 6.98
CA ALA A 313 1.06 -2.82 6.14
C ALA A 313 -0.18 -2.42 6.95
N ILE A 314 -0.43 -3.08 8.10
CA ILE A 314 -1.52 -2.72 9.02
C ILE A 314 -1.27 -1.32 9.59
N ALA A 315 -0.05 -1.05 10.09
CA ALA A 315 0.32 0.26 10.62
C ALA A 315 0.13 1.36 9.58
N ALA A 316 0.54 1.13 8.33
CA ALA A 316 0.33 2.06 7.23
C ALA A 316 -1.17 2.37 7.03
N CYS A 317 -2.04 1.34 7.05
CA CYS A 317 -3.49 1.54 6.94
C CYS A 317 -4.05 2.36 8.12
N VAL A 318 -3.67 2.04 9.36
CA VAL A 318 -4.18 2.69 10.57
C VAL A 318 -3.70 4.13 10.67
N ILE A 319 -2.40 4.38 10.49
CA ILE A 319 -1.82 5.73 10.42
C ILE A 319 -2.48 6.52 9.28
N GLY A 320 -2.76 5.86 8.15
CA GLY A 320 -3.51 6.41 7.03
C GLY A 320 -5.00 6.66 7.29
N GLY A 321 -5.49 6.41 8.51
CA GLY A 321 -6.85 6.70 8.95
C GLY A 321 -7.87 5.61 8.65
N ALA A 322 -7.44 4.38 8.34
CA ALA A 322 -8.33 3.23 8.24
C ALA A 322 -8.78 2.78 9.64
N SER A 323 -10.03 2.33 9.70
CA SER A 323 -10.62 1.80 10.92
C SER A 323 -10.41 0.28 11.01
N LEU A 324 -9.77 -0.21 12.05
CA LEU A 324 -9.65 -1.64 12.32
C LEU A 324 -11.01 -2.34 12.54
N MET A 325 -12.06 -1.58 12.87
CA MET A 325 -13.44 -2.11 12.99
C MET A 325 -14.16 -2.21 11.64
N GLY A 326 -13.50 -1.83 10.54
CA GLY A 326 -14.09 -1.83 9.19
C GLY A 326 -14.84 -0.56 8.82
N GLY A 327 -15.35 -0.52 7.59
CA GLY A 327 -16.24 0.51 7.05
C GLY A 327 -15.60 1.87 6.76
N ARG A 328 -14.31 2.09 7.06
CA ARG A 328 -13.63 3.37 6.86
C ARG A 328 -12.16 3.18 6.48
N GLY A 329 -11.69 3.99 5.54
CA GLY A 329 -10.30 4.02 5.08
C GLY A 329 -10.23 4.50 3.63
N THR A 330 -9.05 4.94 3.19
CA THR A 330 -8.81 5.37 1.81
C THR A 330 -7.47 4.85 1.32
N ILE A 331 -7.37 4.52 0.03
CA ILE A 331 -6.11 4.09 -0.60
C ILE A 331 -5.05 5.16 -0.46
N PHE A 332 -5.43 6.43 -0.67
CA PHE A 332 -4.50 7.56 -0.48
C PHE A 332 -3.94 7.60 0.94
N GLY A 333 -4.81 7.44 1.96
CA GLY A 333 -4.37 7.38 3.36
C GLY A 333 -3.39 6.25 3.60
N ALA A 334 -3.69 5.03 3.13
CA ALA A 334 -2.79 3.88 3.26
C ALA A 334 -1.42 4.11 2.60
N CYS A 335 -1.38 4.77 1.42
CA CYS A 335 -0.12 5.14 0.77
C CYS A 335 0.68 6.17 1.56
N ILE A 336 0.03 7.20 2.13
CA ILE A 336 0.71 8.18 3.01
C ILE A 336 1.19 7.50 4.29
N GLY A 337 0.38 6.63 4.89
CA GLY A 337 0.80 5.83 6.06
C GLY A 337 2.01 4.94 5.75
N ALA A 338 2.04 4.30 4.58
CA ALA A 338 3.20 3.53 4.13
C ALA A 338 4.45 4.41 3.93
N LEU A 339 4.27 5.64 3.43
CA LEU A 339 5.37 6.62 3.33
C LEU A 339 5.90 7.03 4.70
N ILE A 340 5.02 7.22 5.69
CA ILE A 340 5.41 7.51 7.07
C ILE A 340 6.21 6.33 7.64
N MET A 341 5.71 5.09 7.53
CA MET A 341 6.41 3.90 8.02
C MET A 341 7.77 3.73 7.35
N ALA A 342 7.84 3.83 6.02
CA ALA A 342 9.10 3.74 5.29
C ALA A 342 10.07 4.88 5.63
N SER A 343 9.58 6.08 5.90
CA SER A 343 10.40 7.22 6.34
C SER A 343 11.02 6.97 7.71
N LEU A 344 10.27 6.34 8.63
CA LEU A 344 10.78 5.93 9.94
C LEU A 344 11.86 4.85 9.79
N ASP A 345 11.59 3.78 9.02
CA ASP A 345 12.55 2.71 8.78
C ASP A 345 13.85 3.25 8.14
N ASN A 346 13.72 4.06 7.09
CA ASN A 346 14.86 4.63 6.39
C ASN A 346 15.64 5.61 7.28
N GLY A 347 14.97 6.52 7.99
CA GLY A 347 15.60 7.48 8.86
C GLY A 347 16.33 6.83 10.05
N MET A 348 15.70 5.83 10.69
CA MET A 348 16.34 5.07 11.77
C MET A 348 17.54 4.26 11.26
N SER A 349 17.46 3.70 10.06
CA SER A 349 18.56 2.97 9.43
C SER A 349 19.74 3.90 9.12
N LEU A 350 19.50 5.12 8.63
CA LEU A 350 20.56 6.12 8.41
C LEU A 350 21.24 6.57 9.71
N LEU A 351 20.51 6.56 10.82
CA LEU A 351 21.06 6.85 12.17
C LEU A 351 21.71 5.61 12.81
N ASN A 352 21.85 4.49 12.10
CA ASN A 352 22.37 3.22 12.60
C ASN A 352 21.62 2.72 13.85
N VAL A 353 20.33 3.00 13.97
CA VAL A 353 19.50 2.45 15.06
C VAL A 353 19.39 0.94 14.86
N ARG A 354 19.69 0.16 15.91
CA ARG A 354 19.68 -1.31 15.88
C ARG A 354 18.27 -1.84 15.58
N ASP A 355 18.16 -2.94 14.84
CA ASP A 355 16.88 -3.50 14.36
C ASP A 355 15.86 -3.73 15.47
N PHE A 356 16.29 -4.29 16.61
CA PHE A 356 15.38 -4.50 17.75
C PHE A 356 14.78 -3.19 18.30
N MET A 357 15.53 -2.08 18.25
CA MET A 357 15.03 -0.79 18.69
C MET A 357 14.06 -0.20 17.67
N GLN A 358 14.30 -0.42 16.36
CA GLN A 358 13.36 -0.03 15.30
C GLN A 358 12.02 -0.76 15.49
N ASP A 359 12.02 -2.04 15.83
CA ASP A 359 10.82 -2.82 16.10
C ASP A 359 10.06 -2.32 17.33
N ILE A 360 10.76 -1.98 18.42
CA ILE A 360 10.14 -1.38 19.63
C ILE A 360 9.46 -0.04 19.27
N ILE A 361 10.14 0.82 18.52
CA ILE A 361 9.61 2.12 18.11
C ILE A 361 8.38 1.95 17.21
N LYS A 362 8.46 1.08 16.19
CA LYS A 362 7.32 0.80 15.29
C LYS A 362 6.12 0.22 16.04
N GLY A 363 6.36 -0.73 16.92
CA GLY A 363 5.31 -1.30 17.77
C GLY A 363 4.63 -0.25 18.65
N SER A 364 5.42 0.65 19.24
CA SER A 364 4.91 1.75 20.06
C SER A 364 4.05 2.74 19.25
N ILE A 365 4.52 3.08 18.04
CA ILE A 365 3.78 3.95 17.10
C ILE A 365 2.46 3.31 16.68
N LEU A 366 2.45 2.00 16.38
CA LEU A 366 1.23 1.27 16.03
C LEU A 366 0.21 1.32 17.17
N VAL A 367 0.62 1.03 18.41
CA VAL A 367 -0.25 1.07 19.58
C VAL A 367 -0.79 2.49 19.81
N ALA A 368 0.07 3.52 19.70
CA ALA A 368 -0.35 4.90 19.83
C ALA A 368 -1.36 5.31 18.74
N ALA A 369 -1.13 4.94 17.49
CA ALA A 369 -2.04 5.24 16.38
C ALA A 369 -3.41 4.59 16.56
N VAL A 370 -3.46 3.31 16.97
CA VAL A 370 -4.71 2.60 17.26
C VAL A 370 -5.40 3.22 18.48
N GLY A 371 -4.64 3.55 19.53
CA GLY A 371 -5.17 4.19 20.74
C GLY A 371 -5.87 5.52 20.45
N LEU A 372 -5.23 6.36 19.65
CA LEU A 372 -5.80 7.65 19.22
C LEU A 372 -7.08 7.47 18.38
N ASP A 373 -7.13 6.49 17.45
CA ASP A 373 -8.34 6.21 16.67
C ASP A 373 -9.50 5.77 17.58
N MET A 374 -9.22 4.93 18.59
CA MET A 374 -10.23 4.45 19.54
C MET A 374 -10.73 5.56 20.47
N MET A 375 -9.86 6.47 20.91
CA MET A 375 -10.25 7.61 21.77
C MET A 375 -11.13 8.60 20.99
N GLY A 376 -10.81 8.90 19.75
CA GLY A 376 -11.59 9.81 18.91
C GLY A 376 -13.01 9.32 18.62
N ARG A 377 -13.29 8.02 18.78
CA ARG A 377 -14.64 7.44 18.58
C ARG A 377 -15.55 7.51 19.78
N ARG A 378 -15.00 7.56 21.01
CA ARG A 378 -15.80 7.68 22.22
C ARG A 378 -16.48 9.06 22.35
N GLN A 379 -16.09 10.01 21.52
CA GLN A 379 -16.62 11.39 21.53
C GLN A 379 -17.65 11.65 20.42
N THR A 380 -17.90 10.70 19.52
CA THR A 380 -18.89 10.75 18.44
C THR A 380 -19.98 9.68 18.63
#